data_6a44080134f427e17700e0dec593e4e5
#
_entry.id   6a44080134f427e17700e0dec593e4e5
#
_cell.length_a   1.000
_cell.length_b   1.000
_cell.length_c   1.000
_cell.angle_alpha   90.00
_cell.angle_beta   90.00
_cell.angle_gamma   90.00
#
_symmetry.space_group_name_H-M   'P 1'
#
loop_
_entity.id
_entity.type
_entity.pdbx_description
1 polymer ?
#
loop_
_entity_poly.entity_id
_entity_poly.type
_entity_poly.pdbx_seq_one_letter_code
_entity_poly.pdbx_strand_id
1 'polypeptide(L)'
;MARLGEPRLATTFVLVTKTVVVTGVAGFIGSRVAARMVHEGFSVVGVDDLSSGKVANIPSTIEFVEGDLAVQGTITKLPKQCAAVLHLAGQSSGEMSFDDPVADLHKNTVSTLNLIQYAISVGVQRFVYASSMSVYGNVPDAPIAEDEHVAPLSCYGVGKLAAENYLAVFAKQLSSVNMRMFNVYGPGQDMSNLRQGMVSIYLAQALANKHIVVKGSLERFRDFIFVDDVVEAWLRAATFDGVGGSTINVGTGVRTTVAQVLETVKGHVAGTTVEVTDPTPGDQNGIYADTARLRSVLQMNEFVGLAEGVRRFSEYVKTA
;
A
#
# COMPACT_ATOMS: atom_id res chain seq x y z
N MET A 1 -32.99 -23.78 -20.04
CA MET A 1 -31.69 -24.11 -19.40
C MET A 1 -30.63 -23.22 -20.03
N ALA A 2 -30.29 -22.10 -19.39
CA ALA A 2 -29.24 -21.22 -19.81
C ALA A 2 -27.91 -21.83 -19.32
N ARG A 3 -26.97 -22.08 -20.22
CA ARG A 3 -25.61 -22.52 -19.87
C ARG A 3 -24.94 -21.38 -19.10
N LEU A 4 -24.62 -21.64 -17.86
CA LEU A 4 -23.67 -20.78 -17.08
C LEU A 4 -22.37 -20.77 -17.86
N GLY A 5 -21.98 -19.58 -18.34
CA GLY A 5 -20.70 -19.39 -19.03
C GLY A 5 -19.54 -19.74 -18.10
N GLU A 6 -18.60 -20.52 -18.59
CA GLU A 6 -17.34 -20.78 -17.91
C GLU A 6 -16.67 -19.45 -17.56
N PRO A 7 -16.02 -19.32 -16.38
CA PRO A 7 -15.28 -18.13 -16.04
C PRO A 7 -14.19 -17.94 -17.10
N ARG A 8 -14.22 -16.82 -17.82
CA ARG A 8 -13.13 -16.44 -18.73
C ARG A 8 -11.88 -16.33 -17.89
N LEU A 9 -10.89 -17.16 -18.18
CA LEU A 9 -9.54 -16.99 -17.68
C LEU A 9 -9.11 -15.55 -18.03
N ALA A 10 -8.62 -14.80 -17.04
CA ALA A 10 -8.15 -13.44 -17.29
C ALA A 10 -7.04 -13.50 -18.34
N THR A 11 -7.26 -12.81 -19.44
CA THR A 11 -6.23 -12.66 -20.46
C THR A 11 -5.16 -11.74 -19.87
N THR A 12 -3.90 -12.17 -19.89
CA THR A 12 -2.80 -11.34 -19.43
C THR A 12 -2.63 -10.17 -20.38
N PHE A 13 -2.63 -8.96 -19.86
CA PHE A 13 -2.35 -7.74 -20.62
C PHE A 13 -0.92 -7.79 -21.19
N VAL A 14 -0.78 -7.75 -22.51
CA VAL A 14 0.53 -7.77 -23.15
C VAL A 14 1.09 -6.35 -23.18
N LEU A 15 2.03 -6.07 -22.30
CA LEU A 15 2.74 -4.79 -22.30
C LEU A 15 3.68 -4.73 -23.51
N VAL A 16 3.63 -3.62 -24.24
CA VAL A 16 4.41 -3.36 -25.48
C VAL A 16 5.91 -3.36 -25.18
N THR A 17 6.30 -2.88 -24.01
CA THR A 17 7.68 -2.98 -23.51
C THR A 17 7.66 -3.72 -22.16
N LYS A 18 8.81 -4.26 -21.76
CA LYS A 18 8.97 -4.89 -20.44
C LYS A 18 9.51 -3.92 -19.38
N THR A 19 9.72 -2.65 -19.71
CA THR A 19 10.20 -1.65 -18.74
C THR A 19 9.04 -1.12 -17.91
N VAL A 20 9.19 -1.14 -16.59
CA VAL A 20 8.24 -0.56 -15.63
C VAL A 20 8.98 0.37 -14.67
N VAL A 21 8.33 1.45 -14.28
CA VAL A 21 8.82 2.36 -13.22
C VAL A 21 8.14 2.00 -11.91
N VAL A 22 8.92 1.73 -10.87
CA VAL A 22 8.43 1.51 -9.50
C VAL A 22 8.97 2.61 -8.62
N THR A 23 8.10 3.43 -8.06
CA THR A 23 8.48 4.51 -7.14
C THR A 23 8.30 4.11 -5.69
N GLY A 24 9.06 4.72 -4.77
CA GLY A 24 9.09 4.26 -3.38
C GLY A 24 9.83 2.92 -3.24
N VAL A 25 10.78 2.66 -4.13
CA VAL A 25 11.43 1.37 -4.29
C VAL A 25 12.35 0.97 -3.13
N ALA A 26 12.81 1.94 -2.34
CA ALA A 26 13.57 1.69 -1.12
C ALA A 26 12.68 1.46 0.13
N GLY A 27 11.36 1.63 -0.03
CA GLY A 27 10.37 1.43 1.02
C GLY A 27 9.94 -0.04 1.19
N PHE A 28 9.14 -0.29 2.23
CA PHE A 28 8.64 -1.61 2.62
C PHE A 28 7.89 -2.34 1.48
N ILE A 29 6.87 -1.73 0.91
CA ILE A 29 6.05 -2.36 -0.13
C ILE A 29 6.73 -2.25 -1.50
N GLY A 30 7.29 -1.07 -1.82
CA GLY A 30 7.87 -0.78 -3.13
C GLY A 30 9.04 -1.71 -3.50
N SER A 31 9.90 -2.03 -2.55
CA SER A 31 11.01 -2.97 -2.76
C SER A 31 10.54 -4.38 -3.14
N ARG A 32 9.47 -4.87 -2.50
CA ARG A 32 8.88 -6.18 -2.77
C ARG A 32 8.14 -6.21 -4.11
N VAL A 33 7.41 -5.15 -4.41
CA VAL A 33 6.76 -4.99 -5.72
C VAL A 33 7.80 -4.98 -6.83
N ALA A 34 8.91 -4.22 -6.67
CA ALA A 34 10.01 -4.20 -7.63
C ALA A 34 10.65 -5.58 -7.82
N ALA A 35 10.95 -6.29 -6.72
CA ALA A 35 11.51 -7.64 -6.76
C ALA A 35 10.56 -8.62 -7.48
N ARG A 36 9.25 -8.52 -7.22
CA ARG A 36 8.25 -9.35 -7.90
C ARG A 36 8.17 -9.03 -9.40
N MET A 37 8.20 -7.77 -9.79
CA MET A 37 8.19 -7.40 -11.21
C MET A 37 9.44 -7.92 -11.94
N VAL A 38 10.63 -7.87 -11.32
CA VAL A 38 11.84 -8.49 -11.86
C VAL A 38 11.67 -10.00 -12.02
N HIS A 39 11.11 -10.68 -11.02
CA HIS A 39 10.83 -12.12 -11.07
C HIS A 39 9.89 -12.50 -12.24
N GLU A 40 8.92 -11.65 -12.55
CA GLU A 40 8.00 -11.83 -13.69
C GLU A 40 8.61 -11.43 -15.04
N GLY A 41 9.90 -11.07 -15.06
CA GLY A 41 10.68 -10.80 -16.27
C GLY A 41 10.55 -9.37 -16.80
N PHE A 42 10.14 -8.40 -15.96
CA PHE A 42 10.15 -6.98 -16.30
C PHE A 42 11.52 -6.36 -16.01
N SER A 43 11.91 -5.38 -16.84
CA SER A 43 13.00 -4.46 -16.54
C SER A 43 12.47 -3.36 -15.64
N VAL A 44 13.01 -3.19 -14.44
CA VAL A 44 12.53 -2.24 -13.45
C VAL A 44 13.46 -1.05 -13.34
N VAL A 45 12.92 0.16 -13.43
CA VAL A 45 13.56 1.40 -13.02
C VAL A 45 12.93 1.83 -11.71
N GLY A 46 13.70 1.77 -10.64
CA GLY A 46 13.28 2.15 -9.29
C GLY A 46 13.56 3.62 -9.02
N VAL A 47 12.64 4.31 -8.34
CA VAL A 47 12.82 5.71 -7.93
C VAL A 47 12.51 5.86 -6.45
N ASP A 48 13.38 6.56 -5.72
CA ASP A 48 13.19 6.88 -4.29
C ASP A 48 14.03 8.10 -3.91
N ASP A 49 13.57 8.92 -2.98
CA ASP A 49 14.32 10.05 -2.44
C ASP A 49 15.10 9.70 -1.16
N LEU A 50 14.98 8.44 -0.70
CA LEU A 50 15.61 7.90 0.51
C LEU A 50 15.23 8.64 1.80
N SER A 51 14.16 9.43 1.79
CA SER A 51 13.70 10.17 2.97
C SER A 51 13.21 9.27 4.11
N SER A 52 12.74 8.07 3.79
CA SER A 52 12.33 7.03 4.75
C SER A 52 12.74 5.63 4.33
N GLY A 53 13.00 5.40 3.04
CA GLY A 53 13.47 4.15 2.48
C GLY A 53 14.94 3.88 2.80
N LYS A 54 15.35 2.62 2.69
CA LYS A 54 16.74 2.19 2.92
C LYS A 54 17.31 1.63 1.62
N VAL A 55 18.51 2.07 1.22
CA VAL A 55 19.20 1.57 0.02
C VAL A 55 19.33 0.05 0.03
N ALA A 56 19.53 -0.55 1.20
CA ALA A 56 19.61 -2.01 1.37
C ALA A 56 18.34 -2.78 0.97
N ASN A 57 17.18 -2.12 0.88
CA ASN A 57 15.94 -2.74 0.43
C ASN A 57 15.83 -2.80 -1.10
N ILE A 58 16.62 -1.99 -1.82
CA ILE A 58 16.54 -1.89 -3.28
C ILE A 58 17.10 -3.18 -3.90
N PRO A 59 16.33 -3.90 -4.75
CA PRO A 59 16.85 -5.07 -5.45
C PRO A 59 18.10 -4.71 -6.29
N SER A 60 19.17 -5.44 -6.13
CA SER A 60 20.45 -5.16 -6.81
C SER A 60 20.42 -5.30 -8.34
N THR A 61 19.33 -5.85 -8.87
CA THR A 61 19.14 -6.15 -10.31
C THR A 61 18.37 -5.06 -11.06
N ILE A 62 17.98 -3.97 -10.40
CA ILE A 62 17.22 -2.88 -11.03
C ILE A 62 18.10 -1.67 -11.28
N GLU A 63 17.72 -0.85 -12.26
CA GLU A 63 18.22 0.51 -12.38
C GLU A 63 17.62 1.40 -11.29
N PHE A 64 18.43 2.23 -10.62
CA PHE A 64 17.99 3.09 -9.53
C PHE A 64 18.21 4.56 -9.85
N VAL A 65 17.17 5.36 -9.68
CA VAL A 65 17.17 6.82 -9.79
C VAL A 65 16.88 7.40 -8.42
N GLU A 66 17.91 7.98 -7.78
CA GLU A 66 17.72 8.75 -6.56
C GLU A 66 17.16 10.14 -6.89
N GLY A 67 16.04 10.51 -6.22
CA GLY A 67 15.45 11.83 -6.35
C GLY A 67 14.01 11.95 -5.90
N ASP A 68 13.64 13.17 -5.56
CA ASP A 68 12.28 13.57 -5.20
C ASP A 68 11.43 13.77 -6.47
N LEU A 69 10.31 13.06 -6.55
CA LEU A 69 9.36 13.13 -7.68
C LEU A 69 8.58 14.46 -7.75
N ALA A 70 8.57 15.23 -6.66
CA ALA A 70 8.05 16.61 -6.70
C ALA A 70 8.99 17.56 -7.45
N VAL A 71 10.24 17.16 -7.72
CA VAL A 71 11.24 17.93 -8.43
C VAL A 71 11.31 17.49 -9.91
N GLN A 72 11.09 18.42 -10.84
CA GLN A 72 11.07 18.13 -12.28
C GLN A 72 12.38 17.50 -12.79
N GLY A 73 13.52 17.82 -12.17
CA GLY A 73 14.82 17.22 -12.50
C GLY A 73 14.89 15.71 -12.31
N THR A 74 14.11 15.14 -11.37
CA THR A 74 13.97 13.70 -11.19
C THR A 74 13.16 13.08 -12.31
N ILE A 75 12.05 13.71 -12.69
CA ILE A 75 11.17 13.24 -13.77
C ILE A 75 11.92 13.11 -15.11
N THR A 76 12.84 14.04 -15.40
CA THR A 76 13.61 14.01 -16.65
C THR A 76 14.61 12.85 -16.75
N LYS A 77 14.93 12.19 -15.63
CA LYS A 77 15.80 11.00 -15.60
C LYS A 77 15.04 9.70 -15.88
N LEU A 78 13.70 9.73 -15.87
CA LEU A 78 12.89 8.52 -16.08
C LEU A 78 12.97 8.05 -17.54
N PRO A 79 12.74 6.73 -17.81
CA PRO A 79 12.88 6.16 -19.14
C PRO A 79 11.88 6.77 -20.12
N LYS A 80 12.33 6.99 -21.37
CA LYS A 80 11.48 7.53 -22.44
C LYS A 80 10.45 6.52 -23.00
N GLN A 81 10.58 5.24 -22.64
CA GLN A 81 9.66 4.17 -22.96
C GLN A 81 9.37 3.38 -21.68
N CYS A 82 8.13 3.37 -21.27
CA CYS A 82 7.68 2.73 -20.05
C CYS A 82 6.28 2.13 -20.27
N ALA A 83 6.13 0.86 -19.97
CA ALA A 83 4.84 0.18 -20.11
C ALA A 83 3.90 0.46 -18.95
N ALA A 84 4.44 0.50 -17.74
CA ALA A 84 3.64 0.76 -16.55
C ALA A 84 4.41 1.60 -15.51
N VAL A 85 3.66 2.42 -14.77
CA VAL A 85 4.14 3.10 -13.56
C VAL A 85 3.42 2.52 -12.36
N LEU A 86 4.18 2.01 -11.39
CA LEU A 86 3.69 1.54 -10.11
C LEU A 86 4.12 2.56 -9.05
N HIS A 87 3.19 3.45 -8.70
CA HIS A 87 3.47 4.63 -7.87
C HIS A 87 3.17 4.36 -6.40
N LEU A 88 4.23 4.01 -5.64
CA LEU A 88 4.18 3.76 -4.19
C LEU A 88 4.91 4.84 -3.37
N ALA A 89 5.71 5.70 -4.00
CA ALA A 89 6.36 6.82 -3.32
C ALA A 89 5.33 7.77 -2.69
N GLY A 90 5.65 8.27 -1.52
CA GLY A 90 4.84 9.24 -0.80
C GLY A 90 5.04 9.11 0.71
N GLN A 91 4.68 10.16 1.44
CA GLN A 91 4.53 10.10 2.88
C GLN A 91 3.34 9.18 3.19
N SER A 92 3.43 8.29 4.17
CA SER A 92 2.48 7.20 4.37
C SER A 92 1.81 7.17 5.76
N SER A 93 2.01 8.20 6.59
CA SER A 93 1.45 8.28 7.94
C SER A 93 0.45 9.44 8.08
N GLY A 94 -0.79 9.12 8.47
CA GLY A 94 -1.77 10.15 8.79
C GLY A 94 -1.35 11.03 9.97
N GLU A 95 -0.71 10.45 11.00
CA GLU A 95 -0.20 11.20 12.16
C GLU A 95 0.91 12.17 11.75
N MET A 96 1.90 11.71 11.01
CA MET A 96 3.03 12.55 10.58
C MET A 96 2.63 13.66 9.59
N SER A 97 1.52 13.51 8.88
CA SER A 97 1.04 14.51 7.93
C SER A 97 0.62 15.83 8.59
N PHE A 98 0.40 15.84 9.91
CA PHE A 98 0.13 17.05 10.67
C PHE A 98 1.40 17.80 11.09
N ASP A 99 2.56 17.12 11.11
CA ASP A 99 3.84 17.75 11.47
C ASP A 99 4.29 18.74 10.37
N ASP A 100 4.10 18.38 9.10
CA ASP A 100 4.37 19.24 7.94
C ASP A 100 3.38 18.94 6.78
N PRO A 101 2.22 19.61 6.76
CA PRO A 101 1.21 19.42 5.72
C PRO A 101 1.67 19.81 4.31
N VAL A 102 2.61 20.78 4.20
CA VAL A 102 3.12 21.23 2.90
C VAL A 102 4.07 20.18 2.32
N ALA A 103 4.96 19.62 3.13
CA ALA A 103 5.79 18.50 2.70
C ALA A 103 4.95 17.28 2.32
N ASP A 104 3.87 16.97 3.08
CA ASP A 104 2.93 15.91 2.75
C ASP A 104 2.25 16.15 1.38
N LEU A 105 1.79 17.37 1.11
CA LEU A 105 1.22 17.77 -0.18
C LEU A 105 2.22 17.55 -1.33
N HIS A 106 3.47 17.97 -1.15
CA HIS A 106 4.52 17.78 -2.16
C HIS A 106 4.77 16.29 -2.43
N LYS A 107 4.91 15.48 -1.39
CA LYS A 107 5.21 14.05 -1.49
C LYS A 107 4.05 13.21 -2.02
N ASN A 108 2.81 13.56 -1.72
CA ASN A 108 1.63 12.76 -2.10
C ASN A 108 0.90 13.29 -3.33
N THR A 109 0.82 14.60 -3.52
CA THR A 109 0.00 15.19 -4.60
C THR A 109 0.86 15.73 -5.75
N VAL A 110 1.86 16.58 -5.45
CA VAL A 110 2.71 17.19 -6.50
C VAL A 110 3.53 16.11 -7.22
N SER A 111 4.12 15.17 -6.49
CA SER A 111 4.85 14.03 -7.05
C SER A 111 3.98 13.19 -7.99
N THR A 112 2.73 12.92 -7.58
CA THR A 112 1.76 12.18 -8.39
C THR A 112 1.40 12.93 -9.66
N LEU A 113 1.16 14.24 -9.60
CA LEU A 113 0.88 15.07 -10.78
C LEU A 113 2.03 15.07 -11.79
N ASN A 114 3.27 15.21 -11.33
CA ASN A 114 4.45 15.12 -12.18
C ASN A 114 4.55 13.77 -12.88
N LEU A 115 4.27 12.69 -12.15
CA LEU A 115 4.27 11.32 -12.73
C LEU A 115 3.11 11.09 -13.71
N ILE A 116 1.93 11.66 -13.47
CA ILE A 116 0.81 11.61 -14.42
C ILE A 116 1.22 12.28 -15.74
N GLN A 117 1.80 13.48 -15.68
CA GLN A 117 2.28 14.19 -16.88
C GLN A 117 3.36 13.40 -17.62
N TYR A 118 4.33 12.83 -16.89
CA TYR A 118 5.32 11.93 -17.45
C TYR A 118 4.66 10.73 -18.14
N ALA A 119 3.78 10.01 -17.42
CA ALA A 119 3.13 8.81 -17.92
C ALA A 119 2.35 9.08 -19.24
N ILE A 120 1.64 10.19 -19.31
CA ILE A 120 0.94 10.64 -20.53
C ILE A 120 1.95 10.94 -21.65
N SER A 121 3.04 11.66 -21.35
CA SER A 121 4.02 12.09 -22.34
C SER A 121 4.76 10.93 -23.03
N VAL A 122 4.95 9.81 -22.31
CA VAL A 122 5.63 8.61 -22.83
C VAL A 122 4.66 7.49 -23.24
N GLY A 123 3.36 7.72 -23.13
CA GLY A 123 2.32 6.76 -23.53
C GLY A 123 2.25 5.51 -22.65
N VAL A 124 2.35 5.68 -21.33
CA VAL A 124 2.23 4.58 -20.36
C VAL A 124 0.88 3.88 -20.50
N GLN A 125 0.90 2.55 -20.60
CA GLN A 125 -0.30 1.73 -20.77
C GLN A 125 -1.06 1.49 -19.46
N ARG A 126 -0.35 1.50 -18.32
CA ARG A 126 -0.94 1.26 -16.99
C ARG A 126 -0.27 2.10 -15.91
N PHE A 127 -1.09 2.81 -15.14
CA PHE A 127 -0.67 3.55 -13.96
C PHE A 127 -1.34 2.95 -12.71
N VAL A 128 -0.57 2.34 -11.81
CA VAL A 128 -1.10 1.80 -10.55
C VAL A 128 -0.69 2.74 -9.43
N TYR A 129 -1.67 3.19 -8.66
CA TYR A 129 -1.48 4.21 -7.63
C TYR A 129 -1.72 3.67 -6.22
N ALA A 130 -0.79 3.92 -5.31
CA ALA A 130 -0.92 3.61 -3.89
C ALA A 130 -1.85 4.62 -3.19
N SER A 131 -3.14 4.41 -3.25
CA SER A 131 -4.11 5.08 -2.41
C SER A 131 -4.21 4.39 -1.03
N SER A 132 -5.14 4.82 -0.20
CA SER A 132 -5.24 4.38 1.20
C SER A 132 -6.69 4.37 1.68
N MET A 133 -7.00 3.50 2.63
CA MET A 133 -8.25 3.53 3.39
C MET A 133 -8.48 4.90 4.11
N SER A 134 -7.43 5.68 4.30
CA SER A 134 -7.50 7.00 4.96
C SER A 134 -8.34 8.03 4.19
N VAL A 135 -8.71 7.75 2.93
CA VAL A 135 -9.63 8.59 2.15
C VAL A 135 -11.06 8.54 2.67
N TYR A 136 -11.46 7.46 3.35
CA TYR A 136 -12.84 7.27 3.80
C TYR A 136 -13.22 8.13 5.03
N GLY A 137 -12.27 8.36 5.94
CA GLY A 137 -12.56 9.03 7.20
C GLY A 137 -13.34 8.15 8.19
N ASN A 138 -14.25 8.75 8.95
CA ASN A 138 -15.11 7.99 9.87
C ASN A 138 -16.20 7.26 9.11
N VAL A 139 -16.30 5.95 9.36
CA VAL A 139 -17.24 5.05 8.69
C VAL A 139 -18.04 4.24 9.74
N PRO A 140 -19.24 3.72 9.41
CA PRO A 140 -19.96 2.76 10.23
C PRO A 140 -19.14 1.47 10.46
N ASP A 141 -19.49 0.71 11.52
CA ASP A 141 -18.94 -0.64 11.73
C ASP A 141 -19.57 -1.65 10.76
N ALA A 142 -19.19 -1.53 9.49
CA ALA A 142 -19.61 -2.37 8.37
C ALA A 142 -18.49 -2.43 7.33
N PRO A 143 -18.44 -3.46 6.46
CA PRO A 143 -17.49 -3.49 5.35
C PRO A 143 -17.67 -2.27 4.46
N ILE A 144 -16.58 -1.51 4.20
CA ILE A 144 -16.62 -0.30 3.38
C ILE A 144 -16.37 -0.61 1.91
N ALA A 145 -17.30 -0.23 1.04
CA ALA A 145 -17.17 -0.37 -0.42
C ALA A 145 -16.47 0.86 -1.04
N GLU A 146 -15.94 0.72 -2.26
CA GLU A 146 -15.15 1.79 -2.90
C GLU A 146 -15.98 2.97 -3.40
N ASP A 147 -17.28 2.81 -3.54
CA ASP A 147 -18.25 3.86 -3.92
C ASP A 147 -18.89 4.58 -2.72
N GLU A 148 -18.51 4.22 -1.51
CA GLU A 148 -18.91 4.95 -0.31
C GLU A 148 -18.31 6.36 -0.24
N HIS A 149 -18.97 7.22 0.55
CA HIS A 149 -18.55 8.60 0.74
C HIS A 149 -17.13 8.69 1.29
N VAL A 150 -16.31 9.56 0.71
CA VAL A 150 -14.93 9.80 1.13
C VAL A 150 -14.82 11.15 1.86
N ALA A 151 -14.30 11.15 3.08
CA ALA A 151 -14.16 12.33 3.93
C ALA A 151 -12.90 12.22 4.82
N PRO A 152 -11.69 12.37 4.23
CA PRO A 152 -10.43 12.11 4.92
C PRO A 152 -10.25 13.01 6.17
N LEU A 153 -9.64 12.45 7.22
CA LEU A 153 -9.40 13.10 8.51
C LEU A 153 -7.94 13.56 8.72
N SER A 154 -7.08 13.40 7.72
CA SER A 154 -5.67 13.79 7.79
C SER A 154 -5.21 14.44 6.49
N CYS A 155 -4.14 15.24 6.53
CA CYS A 155 -3.53 15.83 5.33
C CYS A 155 -3.10 14.73 4.36
N TYR A 156 -2.56 13.62 4.87
CA TYR A 156 -2.25 12.42 4.11
C TYR A 156 -3.46 11.88 3.33
N GLY A 157 -4.61 11.68 4.00
CA GLY A 157 -5.83 11.19 3.35
C GLY A 157 -6.36 12.17 2.30
N VAL A 158 -6.26 13.48 2.55
CA VAL A 158 -6.61 14.53 1.57
C VAL A 158 -5.70 14.44 0.35
N GLY A 159 -4.38 14.32 0.55
CA GLY A 159 -3.40 14.18 -0.53
C GLY A 159 -3.64 12.93 -1.38
N LYS A 160 -3.98 11.79 -0.74
CA LYS A 160 -4.32 10.54 -1.44
C LYS A 160 -5.59 10.68 -2.28
N LEU A 161 -6.65 11.27 -1.73
CA LEU A 161 -7.90 11.52 -2.44
C LEU A 161 -7.71 12.52 -3.59
N ALA A 162 -6.92 13.57 -3.39
CA ALA A 162 -6.60 14.53 -4.45
C ALA A 162 -5.93 13.82 -5.65
N ALA A 163 -4.99 12.92 -5.39
CA ALA A 163 -4.33 12.15 -6.44
C ALA A 163 -5.29 11.21 -7.19
N GLU A 164 -6.23 10.52 -6.50
CA GLU A 164 -7.29 9.75 -7.15
C GLU A 164 -8.12 10.63 -8.09
N ASN A 165 -8.51 11.83 -7.64
CA ASN A 165 -9.29 12.78 -8.44
C ASN A 165 -8.51 13.27 -9.67
N TYR A 166 -7.20 13.54 -9.56
CA TYR A 166 -6.38 13.87 -10.71
C TYR A 166 -6.31 12.72 -11.72
N LEU A 167 -6.11 11.49 -11.27
CA LEU A 167 -6.12 10.31 -12.14
C LEU A 167 -7.47 10.16 -12.87
N ALA A 168 -8.59 10.45 -12.20
CA ALA A 168 -9.91 10.45 -12.82
C ALA A 168 -10.07 11.57 -13.88
N VAL A 169 -9.51 12.77 -13.67
CA VAL A 169 -9.50 13.86 -14.66
C VAL A 169 -8.75 13.44 -15.93
N PHE A 170 -7.65 12.70 -15.79
CA PHE A 170 -6.84 12.24 -16.92
C PHE A 170 -7.25 10.87 -17.48
N ALA A 171 -8.37 10.27 -17.05
CA ALA A 171 -8.79 8.91 -17.42
C ALA A 171 -8.92 8.66 -18.94
N LYS A 172 -9.15 9.70 -19.74
CA LYS A 172 -9.16 9.58 -21.22
C LYS A 172 -7.77 9.41 -21.83
N GLN A 173 -6.71 9.77 -21.11
CA GLN A 173 -5.33 9.78 -21.59
C GLN A 173 -4.46 8.73 -20.90
N LEU A 174 -4.85 8.29 -19.70
CA LEU A 174 -4.07 7.39 -18.86
C LEU A 174 -4.98 6.35 -18.20
N SER A 175 -4.73 5.08 -18.48
CA SER A 175 -5.41 3.97 -17.81
C SER A 175 -4.83 3.77 -16.41
N SER A 176 -5.57 4.15 -15.36
CA SER A 176 -5.10 4.07 -13.97
C SER A 176 -5.90 3.08 -13.13
N VAL A 177 -5.27 2.59 -12.06
CA VAL A 177 -5.90 1.78 -11.00
C VAL A 177 -5.52 2.37 -9.66
N ASN A 178 -6.50 2.74 -8.84
CA ASN A 178 -6.28 3.22 -7.47
C ASN A 178 -6.37 2.04 -6.50
N MET A 179 -5.29 1.77 -5.77
CA MET A 179 -5.21 0.70 -4.77
C MET A 179 -5.39 1.31 -3.38
N ARG A 180 -6.61 1.33 -2.84
CA ARG A 180 -6.87 1.78 -1.46
C ARG A 180 -6.41 0.71 -0.48
N MET A 181 -5.13 0.79 -0.09
CA MET A 181 -4.52 -0.19 0.82
C MET A 181 -5.03 0.01 2.24
N PHE A 182 -5.36 -1.12 2.89
CA PHE A 182 -5.68 -1.17 4.31
C PHE A 182 -4.40 -1.35 5.14
N ASN A 183 -4.45 -1.96 6.32
CA ASN A 183 -3.27 -2.01 7.19
C ASN A 183 -2.31 -3.12 6.74
N VAL A 184 -1.37 -2.74 5.87
CA VAL A 184 -0.34 -3.67 5.37
C VAL A 184 0.70 -3.95 6.46
N TYR A 185 1.04 -5.23 6.65
CA TYR A 185 2.07 -5.65 7.60
C TYR A 185 2.88 -6.83 7.07
N GLY A 186 4.08 -7.04 7.62
CA GLY A 186 4.88 -8.22 7.30
C GLY A 186 6.39 -7.97 7.24
N PRO A 187 7.16 -8.98 6.84
CA PRO A 187 8.60 -8.92 6.69
C PRO A 187 9.08 -7.73 5.85
N GLY A 188 10.16 -7.07 6.28
CA GLY A 188 10.70 -5.86 5.61
C GLY A 188 10.12 -4.54 6.10
N GLN A 189 9.10 -4.55 6.95
CA GLN A 189 8.61 -3.34 7.61
C GLN A 189 9.62 -2.84 8.64
N ASP A 190 9.81 -1.51 8.71
CA ASP A 190 10.77 -0.90 9.65
C ASP A 190 10.28 -1.03 11.10
N MET A 191 10.94 -1.89 11.87
CA MET A 191 10.65 -2.14 13.29
C MET A 191 11.05 -0.99 14.21
N SER A 192 11.87 -0.04 13.75
CA SER A 192 12.25 1.15 14.51
C SER A 192 11.22 2.28 14.43
N ASN A 193 10.32 2.23 13.43
CA ASN A 193 9.26 3.23 13.28
C ASN A 193 8.07 2.91 14.20
N LEU A 194 8.02 3.56 15.37
CA LEU A 194 6.95 3.40 16.35
C LEU A 194 5.75 4.35 16.14
N ARG A 195 5.69 5.07 15.00
CA ARG A 195 4.57 5.97 14.64
C ARG A 195 3.67 5.40 13.53
N GLN A 196 4.05 4.24 12.94
CA GLN A 196 3.31 3.65 11.84
C GLN A 196 3.38 2.12 11.85
N GLY A 197 2.22 1.49 11.67
CA GLY A 197 2.10 0.04 11.56
C GLY A 197 1.80 -0.63 12.91
N MET A 198 0.54 -0.88 13.20
CA MET A 198 0.11 -1.43 14.49
C MET A 198 0.77 -2.78 14.80
N VAL A 199 0.78 -3.70 13.84
CA VAL A 199 1.38 -5.04 14.03
C VAL A 199 2.89 -4.94 14.25
N SER A 200 3.61 -4.12 13.46
CA SER A 200 5.06 -3.94 13.60
C SER A 200 5.43 -3.28 14.91
N ILE A 201 4.68 -2.26 15.36
CA ILE A 201 4.90 -1.59 16.64
C ILE A 201 4.75 -2.58 17.79
N TYR A 202 3.66 -3.35 17.82
CA TYR A 202 3.41 -4.30 18.90
C TYR A 202 4.43 -5.43 18.90
N LEU A 203 4.80 -5.94 17.73
CA LEU A 203 5.83 -6.99 17.63
C LEU A 203 7.21 -6.44 18.04
N ALA A 204 7.58 -5.23 17.64
CA ALA A 204 8.84 -4.59 18.03
C ALA A 204 8.93 -4.42 19.56
N GLN A 205 7.89 -3.87 20.18
CA GLN A 205 7.83 -3.66 21.63
C GLN A 205 7.85 -4.99 22.39
N ALA A 206 7.10 -6.00 21.93
CA ALA A 206 7.10 -7.32 22.54
C ALA A 206 8.47 -7.98 22.51
N LEU A 207 9.16 -7.95 21.37
CA LEU A 207 10.48 -8.55 21.19
C LEU A 207 11.57 -7.81 22.00
N ALA A 208 11.51 -6.47 22.06
CA ALA A 208 12.51 -5.66 22.75
C ALA A 208 12.37 -5.74 24.27
N ASN A 209 11.16 -5.58 24.80
CA ASN A 209 10.93 -5.30 26.22
C ASN A 209 9.91 -6.25 26.89
N LYS A 210 9.24 -7.14 26.13
CA LYS A 210 8.08 -7.92 26.61
C LYS A 210 6.99 -7.02 27.21
N HIS A 211 6.84 -5.81 26.68
CA HIS A 211 5.87 -4.82 27.13
C HIS A 211 5.36 -4.03 25.94
N ILE A 212 4.03 -4.02 25.76
CA ILE A 212 3.36 -3.33 24.66
C ILE A 212 2.55 -2.18 25.22
N VAL A 213 2.76 -0.97 24.69
CA VAL A 213 1.96 0.21 24.97
C VAL A 213 0.95 0.41 23.84
N VAL A 214 -0.34 0.31 24.18
CA VAL A 214 -1.45 0.49 23.27
C VAL A 214 -2.05 1.87 23.48
N LYS A 215 -2.06 2.69 22.44
CA LYS A 215 -2.74 3.99 22.46
C LYS A 215 -4.22 3.78 22.12
N GLY A 216 -5.12 4.17 23.04
CA GLY A 216 -6.59 4.10 22.87
C GLY A 216 -7.17 2.70 23.09
N SER A 217 -8.45 2.52 22.72
CA SER A 217 -9.24 1.34 23.05
C SER A 217 -8.77 0.04 22.40
N LEU A 218 -8.85 -1.08 23.11
CA LEU A 218 -8.63 -2.43 22.59
C LEU A 218 -9.73 -2.90 21.64
N GLU A 219 -10.90 -2.26 21.68
CA GLU A 219 -12.05 -2.56 20.80
C GLU A 219 -11.93 -1.91 19.43
N ARG A 220 -10.99 -0.98 19.23
CA ARG A 220 -10.69 -0.46 17.90
C ARG A 220 -10.34 -1.60 16.97
N PHE A 221 -10.77 -1.50 15.72
CA PHE A 221 -10.56 -2.55 14.74
C PHE A 221 -9.99 -2.04 13.43
N ARG A 222 -9.30 -2.90 12.71
CA ARG A 222 -8.72 -2.66 11.38
C ARG A 222 -8.85 -3.92 10.54
N ASP A 223 -8.63 -3.76 9.25
CA ASP A 223 -8.37 -4.83 8.31
C ASP A 223 -6.87 -4.93 8.08
N PHE A 224 -6.28 -6.05 8.43
CA PHE A 224 -4.84 -6.30 8.29
C PHE A 224 -4.56 -7.23 7.13
N ILE A 225 -3.77 -6.76 6.17
CA ILE A 225 -3.40 -7.54 5.00
C ILE A 225 -1.89 -7.80 4.99
N PHE A 226 -1.51 -9.04 4.73
CA PHE A 226 -0.12 -9.44 4.65
C PHE A 226 0.55 -8.89 3.39
N VAL A 227 1.82 -8.50 3.49
CA VAL A 227 2.53 -7.81 2.40
C VAL A 227 2.60 -8.61 1.11
N ASP A 228 2.70 -9.94 1.18
CA ASP A 228 2.77 -10.79 -0.03
C ASP A 228 1.46 -10.76 -0.82
N ASP A 229 0.30 -10.67 -0.14
CA ASP A 229 -1.00 -10.50 -0.78
C ASP A 229 -1.10 -9.14 -1.46
N VAL A 230 -0.54 -8.09 -0.84
CA VAL A 230 -0.47 -6.76 -1.44
C VAL A 230 0.40 -6.78 -2.70
N VAL A 231 1.56 -7.42 -2.65
CA VAL A 231 2.45 -7.56 -3.82
C VAL A 231 1.76 -8.29 -4.97
N GLU A 232 1.00 -9.34 -4.67
CA GLU A 232 0.20 -10.06 -5.69
C GLU A 232 -0.89 -9.15 -6.27
N ALA A 233 -1.59 -8.35 -5.44
CA ALA A 233 -2.57 -7.38 -5.92
C ALA A 233 -1.95 -6.34 -6.86
N TRP A 234 -0.76 -5.85 -6.55
CA TRP A 234 -0.02 -4.90 -7.39
C TRP A 234 0.38 -5.50 -8.73
N LEU A 235 0.88 -6.74 -8.75
CA LEU A 235 1.20 -7.45 -9.99
C LEU A 235 -0.05 -7.57 -10.87
N ARG A 236 -1.17 -8.03 -10.32
CA ARG A 236 -2.42 -8.19 -11.06
C ARG A 236 -2.98 -6.86 -11.57
N ALA A 237 -2.94 -5.81 -10.74
CA ALA A 237 -3.34 -4.47 -11.16
C ALA A 237 -2.48 -3.94 -12.33
N ALA A 238 -1.19 -4.29 -12.37
CA ALA A 238 -0.28 -3.91 -13.45
C ALA A 238 -0.49 -4.71 -14.73
N THR A 239 -0.89 -6.01 -14.62
CA THR A 239 -0.79 -6.96 -15.74
C THR A 239 -2.13 -7.51 -16.24
N PHE A 240 -3.24 -7.37 -15.49
CA PHE A 240 -4.54 -7.89 -15.92
C PHE A 240 -5.25 -6.94 -16.88
N ASP A 241 -5.95 -7.52 -17.85
CA ASP A 241 -6.86 -6.78 -18.72
C ASP A 241 -8.10 -6.31 -17.99
N GLY A 242 -8.68 -5.19 -18.46
CA GLY A 242 -9.98 -4.70 -18.00
C GLY A 242 -9.98 -4.08 -16.61
N VAL A 243 -8.83 -3.97 -15.94
CA VAL A 243 -8.75 -3.38 -14.58
C VAL A 243 -8.61 -1.85 -14.59
N GLY A 244 -8.28 -1.26 -15.73
CA GLY A 244 -8.10 0.19 -15.88
C GLY A 244 -9.38 0.97 -15.55
N GLY A 245 -9.22 2.12 -14.88
CA GLY A 245 -10.32 2.96 -14.39
C GLY A 245 -10.91 2.49 -13.06
N SER A 246 -10.36 1.44 -12.44
CA SER A 246 -10.86 0.89 -11.18
C SER A 246 -10.23 1.57 -9.97
N THR A 247 -11.04 1.76 -8.93
CA THR A 247 -10.59 1.94 -7.54
C THR A 247 -10.89 0.65 -6.80
N ILE A 248 -9.92 0.11 -6.06
CA ILE A 248 -9.98 -1.22 -5.45
C ILE A 248 -9.50 -1.15 -4.00
N ASN A 249 -10.32 -1.61 -3.07
CA ASN A 249 -9.93 -1.83 -1.69
C ASN A 249 -8.99 -3.04 -1.59
N VAL A 250 -7.78 -2.82 -1.08
CA VAL A 250 -6.78 -3.88 -0.88
C VAL A 250 -6.71 -4.21 0.60
N GLY A 251 -7.59 -5.09 1.00
CA GLY A 251 -7.78 -5.62 2.34
C GLY A 251 -8.24 -7.07 2.30
N THR A 252 -8.41 -7.69 3.45
CA THR A 252 -8.89 -9.08 3.59
C THR A 252 -10.41 -9.19 3.75
N GLY A 253 -11.06 -8.08 4.15
CA GLY A 253 -12.45 -8.05 4.58
C GLY A 253 -12.67 -8.55 6.00
N VAL A 254 -11.61 -8.81 6.76
CA VAL A 254 -11.70 -9.34 8.12
C VAL A 254 -11.59 -8.20 9.13
N ARG A 255 -12.67 -8.00 9.89
CA ARG A 255 -12.70 -7.07 11.03
C ARG A 255 -11.87 -7.64 12.18
N THR A 256 -10.71 -7.04 12.45
CA THR A 256 -9.78 -7.50 13.50
C THR A 256 -9.60 -6.44 14.56
N THR A 257 -9.89 -6.75 15.84
CA THR A 257 -9.70 -5.81 16.95
C THR A 257 -8.24 -5.72 17.38
N VAL A 258 -7.89 -4.61 18.06
CA VAL A 258 -6.58 -4.45 18.71
C VAL A 258 -6.32 -5.57 19.68
N ALA A 259 -7.34 -5.99 20.45
CA ALA A 259 -7.23 -7.14 21.36
C ALA A 259 -6.80 -8.42 20.64
N GLN A 260 -7.39 -8.73 19.48
CA GLN A 260 -7.03 -9.92 18.69
C GLN A 260 -5.60 -9.87 18.14
N VAL A 261 -5.14 -8.67 17.71
CA VAL A 261 -3.74 -8.49 17.28
C VAL A 261 -2.79 -8.74 18.45
N LEU A 262 -3.09 -8.21 19.63
CA LEU A 262 -2.27 -8.40 20.83
C LEU A 262 -2.19 -9.87 21.24
N GLU A 263 -3.30 -10.60 21.26
CA GLU A 263 -3.30 -12.03 21.57
C GLU A 263 -2.45 -12.81 20.55
N THR A 264 -2.53 -12.46 19.27
CA THR A 264 -1.70 -13.07 18.22
C THR A 264 -0.21 -12.83 18.48
N VAL A 265 0.18 -11.56 18.76
CA VAL A 265 1.59 -11.21 19.06
C VAL A 265 2.10 -11.89 20.34
N LYS A 266 1.30 -11.89 21.40
CA LYS A 266 1.63 -12.57 22.68
C LYS A 266 1.83 -14.07 22.51
N GLY A 267 1.09 -14.70 21.60
CA GLY A 267 1.29 -16.12 21.25
C GLY A 267 2.70 -16.43 20.71
N HIS A 268 3.38 -15.44 20.12
CA HIS A 268 4.75 -15.58 19.59
C HIS A 268 5.85 -15.07 20.53
N VAL A 269 5.50 -14.23 21.53
CA VAL A 269 6.45 -13.66 22.51
C VAL A 269 5.87 -13.85 23.93
N ALA A 270 6.15 -15.00 24.52
CA ALA A 270 5.63 -15.36 25.84
C ALA A 270 6.07 -14.37 26.94
N GLY A 271 5.17 -14.10 27.89
CA GLY A 271 5.41 -13.19 29.02
C GLY A 271 5.26 -11.71 28.67
N THR A 272 4.71 -11.38 27.51
CA THR A 272 4.44 -9.99 27.11
C THR A 272 3.26 -9.42 27.91
N THR A 273 3.48 -8.26 28.53
CA THR A 273 2.46 -7.45 29.23
C THR A 273 1.92 -6.34 28.30
N VAL A 274 0.74 -5.81 28.63
CA VAL A 274 0.08 -4.75 27.84
C VAL A 274 -0.32 -3.61 28.76
N GLU A 275 -0.01 -2.39 28.37
CA GLU A 275 -0.46 -1.15 28.98
C GLU A 275 -1.33 -0.39 27.96
N VAL A 276 -2.48 0.14 28.41
CA VAL A 276 -3.37 0.96 27.58
C VAL A 276 -3.25 2.41 28.00
N THR A 277 -3.02 3.30 27.05
CA THR A 277 -2.85 4.74 27.26
C THR A 277 -3.90 5.53 26.46
N ASP A 278 -3.86 6.87 26.54
CA ASP A 278 -4.77 7.75 25.82
C ASP A 278 -4.67 7.58 24.29
N PRO A 279 -5.79 7.81 23.55
CA PRO A 279 -5.82 7.67 22.10
C PRO A 279 -5.00 8.75 21.39
N THR A 280 -4.55 8.47 20.18
CA THR A 280 -3.90 9.44 19.30
C THR A 280 -4.96 10.37 18.68
N PRO A 281 -4.72 11.69 18.57
CA PRO A 281 -5.63 12.60 17.88
C PRO A 281 -5.89 12.17 16.43
N GLY A 282 -7.16 12.21 16.01
CA GLY A 282 -7.55 11.82 14.65
C GLY A 282 -7.63 10.31 14.40
N ASP A 283 -7.50 9.47 15.44
CA ASP A 283 -7.62 8.03 15.32
C ASP A 283 -9.07 7.60 15.10
N GLN A 284 -9.28 6.79 14.06
CA GLN A 284 -10.59 6.22 13.72
C GLN A 284 -10.94 5.07 14.67
N ASN A 285 -12.22 4.92 15.03
CA ASN A 285 -12.71 3.78 15.80
C ASN A 285 -12.43 2.45 15.10
N GLY A 286 -12.74 2.38 13.80
CA GLY A 286 -12.43 1.21 12.99
C GLY A 286 -12.78 1.35 11.53
N ILE A 287 -12.20 0.47 10.71
CA ILE A 287 -12.48 0.34 9.29
C ILE A 287 -12.02 -1.04 8.79
N TYR A 288 -12.82 -1.67 7.92
CA TYR A 288 -12.43 -2.88 7.19
C TYR A 288 -13.09 -2.92 5.80
N ALA A 289 -12.47 -3.61 4.85
CA ALA A 289 -12.83 -3.56 3.44
C ALA A 289 -14.07 -4.39 3.12
N ASP A 290 -14.91 -3.90 2.21
CA ASP A 290 -15.59 -4.78 1.28
C ASP A 290 -14.58 -5.20 0.20
N THR A 291 -14.44 -6.50 -0.03
CA THR A 291 -13.45 -7.08 -0.97
C THR A 291 -14.08 -7.59 -2.26
N ALA A 292 -15.34 -7.31 -2.52
CA ALA A 292 -16.05 -7.80 -3.70
C ALA A 292 -15.33 -7.40 -5.00
N ARG A 293 -14.87 -6.14 -5.07
CA ARG A 293 -14.14 -5.63 -6.24
C ARG A 293 -12.73 -6.23 -6.35
N LEU A 294 -12.01 -6.39 -5.25
CA LEU A 294 -10.71 -7.07 -5.21
C LEU A 294 -10.81 -8.52 -5.75
N ARG A 295 -11.87 -9.24 -5.32
CA ARG A 295 -12.14 -10.61 -5.76
C ARG A 295 -12.55 -10.70 -7.22
N SER A 296 -13.44 -9.82 -7.69
CA SER A 296 -13.97 -9.89 -9.05
C SER A 296 -12.99 -9.34 -10.10
N VAL A 297 -12.29 -8.22 -9.80
CA VAL A 297 -11.43 -7.52 -10.75
C VAL A 297 -10.02 -8.10 -10.75
N LEU A 298 -9.44 -8.30 -9.56
CA LEU A 298 -8.08 -8.86 -9.44
C LEU A 298 -8.07 -10.37 -9.17
N GLN A 299 -9.23 -11.02 -9.07
CA GLN A 299 -9.37 -12.48 -8.87
C GLN A 299 -8.63 -12.99 -7.63
N MET A 300 -8.56 -12.20 -6.58
CA MET A 300 -7.93 -12.56 -5.31
C MET A 300 -8.98 -13.08 -4.34
N ASN A 301 -8.93 -14.38 -4.04
CA ASN A 301 -9.94 -15.06 -3.21
C ASN A 301 -9.40 -15.55 -1.87
N GLU A 302 -8.10 -15.72 -1.74
CA GLU A 302 -7.42 -16.24 -0.56
C GLU A 302 -6.38 -15.23 -0.07
N PHE A 303 -6.25 -15.12 1.25
CA PHE A 303 -5.33 -14.19 1.90
C PHE A 303 -4.62 -14.88 3.06
N VAL A 304 -3.40 -14.47 3.34
CA VAL A 304 -2.66 -14.92 4.51
C VAL A 304 -3.36 -14.44 5.78
N GLY A 305 -3.83 -15.36 6.61
CA GLY A 305 -4.47 -15.02 7.88
C GLY A 305 -3.51 -14.35 8.86
N LEU A 306 -4.06 -13.53 9.79
CA LEU A 306 -3.26 -12.74 10.74
C LEU A 306 -2.26 -13.61 11.53
N ALA A 307 -2.68 -14.75 12.07
CA ALA A 307 -1.81 -15.62 12.85
C ALA A 307 -0.59 -16.11 12.06
N GLU A 308 -0.79 -16.56 10.84
CA GLU A 308 0.27 -17.01 9.95
C GLU A 308 1.17 -15.85 9.51
N GLY A 309 0.59 -14.69 9.18
CA GLY A 309 1.35 -13.50 8.80
C GLY A 309 2.24 -12.98 9.94
N VAL A 310 1.72 -12.94 11.18
CA VAL A 310 2.50 -12.55 12.37
C VAL A 310 3.59 -13.57 12.67
N ARG A 311 3.32 -14.87 12.48
CA ARG A 311 4.33 -15.93 12.63
C ARG A 311 5.50 -15.69 11.66
N ARG A 312 5.22 -15.54 10.36
CA ARG A 312 6.25 -15.26 9.33
C ARG A 312 7.01 -13.98 9.62
N PHE A 313 6.31 -12.94 10.07
CA PHE A 313 6.95 -11.66 10.40
C PHE A 313 7.87 -11.80 11.62
N SER A 314 7.42 -12.47 12.68
CA SER A 314 8.22 -12.72 13.87
C SER A 314 9.48 -13.55 13.58
N GLU A 315 9.38 -14.57 12.74
CA GLU A 315 10.52 -15.37 12.29
C GLU A 315 11.53 -14.53 11.50
N TYR A 316 11.06 -13.73 10.56
CA TYR A 316 11.91 -12.82 9.80
C TYR A 316 12.70 -11.87 10.71
N VAL A 317 12.04 -11.23 11.67
CA VAL A 317 12.70 -10.29 12.60
C VAL A 317 13.77 -10.96 13.48
N LYS A 318 13.59 -12.24 13.82
CA LYS A 318 14.57 -12.99 14.62
C LYS A 318 15.81 -13.41 13.81
N THR A 319 15.75 -13.37 12.48
CA THR A 319 16.82 -13.80 11.58
C THR A 319 17.49 -12.64 10.84
N ALA A 320 16.90 -11.46 10.82
CA ALA A 320 17.42 -10.23 10.21
C ALA A 320 18.33 -9.46 11.19
#